data_a4ce91a5e80b57e185267320ab2bad28
#
_entry.id   a4ce91a5e80b57e185267320ab2bad28
#
_cell.length_a   1.000
_cell.length_b   1.000
_cell.length_c   1.000
_cell.angle_alpha   90.00
_cell.angle_beta   90.00
_cell.angle_gamma   90.00
#
_symmetry.space_group_name_H-M   'P 1'
#
loop_
_entity.id
_entity.type
_entity.pdbx_description
1 polymer ?
#
loop_
_entity_poly.entity_id
_entity_poly.type
_entity_poly.pdbx_seq_one_letter_code
_entity_poly.pdbx_strand_id
1 'polypeptide(L)'
;MHIVALCGSPRRGNTDALLKALTEGAAEAGAAVTRFDLPKLDIKPCRACRACLKTPEAQCVQKDDMAQVLDALRGAGAWVLATPVYFWHVSGSMKLAVDRFFSFFTDQPEWRLALPGVRRGAVIVVQADADQETPDRIAEYLASTLAYHNAEVVGRLAVPGLGGPGDAAARPELLEEARELGRKLTQ
;
A
#
# COMPACT_ATOMS: atom_id res chain seq x y z
N MET A 1 15.65 -4.38 -7.58
CA MET A 1 14.61 -4.74 -6.59
C MET A 1 13.24 -4.59 -7.25
N HIS A 2 12.25 -5.42 -6.87
CA HIS A 2 10.86 -5.29 -7.33
C HIS A 2 10.00 -4.64 -6.25
N ILE A 3 9.25 -3.61 -6.61
CA ILE A 3 8.33 -2.86 -5.73
C ILE A 3 6.90 -3.06 -6.22
N VAL A 4 5.98 -3.35 -5.30
CA VAL A 4 4.55 -3.39 -5.58
C VAL A 4 3.88 -2.21 -4.91
N ALA A 5 3.19 -1.39 -5.72
CA ALA A 5 2.49 -0.18 -5.29
C ALA A 5 0.98 -0.35 -5.43
N LEU A 6 0.25 -0.22 -4.32
CA LEU A 6 -1.21 -0.30 -4.27
C LEU A 6 -1.81 1.11 -4.17
N CYS A 7 -2.65 1.47 -5.13
CA CYS A 7 -3.37 2.74 -5.17
C CYS A 7 -4.85 2.54 -4.81
N GLY A 8 -5.29 3.11 -3.69
CA GLY A 8 -6.69 3.09 -3.24
C GLY A 8 -7.54 4.24 -3.79
N SER A 9 -6.97 5.12 -4.65
CA SER A 9 -7.72 6.24 -5.23
C SER A 9 -8.48 5.82 -6.48
N PRO A 10 -9.80 6.11 -6.58
CA PRO A 10 -10.59 5.79 -7.77
C PRO A 10 -10.34 6.76 -8.94
N ARG A 11 -9.66 7.86 -8.70
CA ARG A 11 -9.41 8.93 -9.69
C ARG A 11 -7.93 9.25 -9.83
N ARG A 12 -7.55 9.82 -10.96
CA ARG A 12 -6.22 10.41 -11.18
C ARG A 12 -6.17 11.79 -10.53
N GLY A 13 -5.93 11.82 -9.22
CA GLY A 13 -5.87 13.03 -8.41
C GLY A 13 -4.59 13.10 -7.59
N ASN A 14 -4.66 13.75 -6.42
CA ASN A 14 -3.49 14.02 -5.58
C ASN A 14 -2.76 12.76 -5.11
N THR A 15 -3.49 11.72 -4.66
CA THR A 15 -2.89 10.43 -4.29
C THR A 15 -2.16 9.77 -5.47
N ASP A 16 -2.75 9.83 -6.67
CA ASP A 16 -2.16 9.31 -7.90
C ASP A 16 -0.88 10.06 -8.28
N ALA A 17 -0.89 11.40 -8.18
CA ALA A 17 0.27 12.24 -8.50
C ALA A 17 1.46 11.94 -7.58
N LEU A 18 1.22 11.84 -6.26
CA LEU A 18 2.28 11.52 -5.30
C LEU A 18 2.79 10.08 -5.46
N LEU A 19 1.88 9.12 -5.68
CA LEU A 19 2.30 7.74 -5.93
C LEU A 19 3.11 7.62 -7.22
N LYS A 20 2.72 8.34 -8.27
CA LYS A 20 3.48 8.39 -9.53
C LYS A 20 4.89 8.95 -9.28
N ALA A 21 5.03 10.07 -8.57
CA ALA A 21 6.33 10.65 -8.22
C ALA A 21 7.19 9.66 -7.42
N LEU A 22 6.62 8.97 -6.42
CA LEU A 22 7.33 7.92 -5.67
C LEU A 22 7.82 6.81 -6.60
N THR A 23 6.97 6.30 -7.47
CA THR A 23 7.34 5.19 -8.37
C THR A 23 8.37 5.62 -9.42
N GLU A 24 8.36 6.89 -9.87
CA GLU A 24 9.39 7.47 -10.71
C GLU A 24 10.74 7.50 -9.97
N GLY A 25 10.78 8.03 -8.73
CA GLY A 25 12.01 8.05 -7.93
C GLY A 25 12.59 6.67 -7.64
N ALA A 26 11.73 5.67 -7.41
CA ALA A 26 12.15 4.28 -7.25
C ALA A 26 12.73 3.70 -8.57
N ALA A 27 12.10 3.98 -9.71
CA ALA A 27 12.58 3.54 -11.02
C ALA A 27 13.92 4.20 -11.40
N GLU A 28 14.09 5.49 -11.14
CA GLU A 28 15.37 6.20 -11.30
C GLU A 28 16.50 5.56 -10.49
N ALA A 29 16.17 4.99 -9.32
CA ALA A 29 17.09 4.24 -8.47
C ALA A 29 17.23 2.74 -8.87
N GLY A 30 16.71 2.34 -10.04
CA GLY A 30 16.88 1.01 -10.61
C GLY A 30 15.87 -0.04 -10.15
N ALA A 31 14.77 0.33 -9.52
CA ALA A 31 13.70 -0.61 -9.16
C ALA A 31 12.75 -0.89 -10.32
N ALA A 32 12.31 -2.14 -10.45
CA ALA A 32 11.13 -2.47 -11.24
C ALA A 32 9.88 -2.24 -10.39
N VAL A 33 8.87 -1.56 -10.93
CA VAL A 33 7.64 -1.24 -10.19
C VAL A 33 6.42 -1.87 -10.87
N THR A 34 5.63 -2.61 -10.09
CA THR A 34 4.28 -3.04 -10.49
C THR A 34 3.26 -2.25 -9.67
N ARG A 35 2.34 -1.57 -10.36
CA ARG A 35 1.29 -0.79 -9.74
C ARG A 35 -0.08 -1.45 -9.94
N PHE A 36 -0.88 -1.50 -8.87
CA PHE A 36 -2.28 -1.91 -8.89
C PHE A 36 -3.19 -0.74 -8.50
N ASP A 37 -4.09 -0.36 -9.38
CA ASP A 37 -5.17 0.59 -9.11
C ASP A 37 -6.36 -0.18 -8.53
N LEU A 38 -6.40 -0.33 -7.21
CA LEU A 38 -7.37 -1.21 -6.51
C LEU A 38 -8.84 -0.96 -6.88
N PRO A 39 -9.30 0.30 -7.08
CA PRO A 39 -10.70 0.55 -7.47
C PRO A 39 -11.09 0.01 -8.86
N LYS A 40 -10.12 -0.40 -9.68
CA LYS A 40 -10.37 -0.99 -11.01
C LYS A 40 -10.42 -2.52 -10.98
N LEU A 41 -10.16 -3.12 -9.82
CA LEU A 41 -10.10 -4.56 -9.62
C LEU A 41 -11.37 -5.07 -8.93
N ASP A 42 -11.84 -6.24 -9.32
CA ASP A 42 -12.88 -6.96 -8.60
C ASP A 42 -12.28 -7.63 -7.36
N ILE A 43 -12.25 -6.91 -6.24
CA ILE A 43 -11.75 -7.41 -4.96
C ILE A 43 -12.91 -7.57 -3.99
N LYS A 44 -13.24 -8.81 -3.65
CA LYS A 44 -14.30 -9.15 -2.69
C LYS A 44 -13.79 -9.06 -1.25
N PRO A 45 -14.66 -8.72 -0.29
CA PRO A 45 -14.27 -8.66 1.12
C PRO A 45 -13.77 -10.02 1.63
N CYS A 46 -12.89 -9.99 2.64
CA CYS A 46 -12.47 -11.20 3.32
C CYS A 46 -13.68 -11.90 3.96
N ARG A 47 -13.84 -13.20 3.71
CA ARG A 47 -14.95 -14.01 4.25
C ARG A 47 -14.67 -14.63 5.61
N ALA A 48 -13.48 -14.36 6.19
CA ALA A 48 -13.00 -14.94 7.44
C ALA A 48 -13.07 -16.49 7.49
N CYS A 49 -12.99 -17.16 6.34
CA CYS A 49 -13.14 -18.61 6.23
C CYS A 49 -11.91 -19.42 6.68
N ARG A 50 -10.78 -18.74 6.96
CA ARG A 50 -9.51 -19.29 7.44
C ARG A 50 -8.89 -20.37 6.54
N ALA A 51 -9.36 -20.57 5.31
CA ALA A 51 -8.83 -21.57 4.40
C ALA A 51 -7.35 -21.30 4.02
N CYS A 52 -6.94 -20.03 4.02
CA CYS A 52 -5.56 -19.62 3.75
C CYS A 52 -4.56 -19.93 4.88
N LEU A 53 -5.02 -20.36 6.05
CA LEU A 53 -4.15 -20.69 7.18
C LEU A 53 -3.73 -22.17 7.23
N LYS A 54 -4.34 -23.03 6.42
CA LYS A 54 -4.20 -24.50 6.54
C LYS A 54 -2.79 -25.03 6.32
N THR A 55 -2.01 -24.37 5.49
CA THR A 55 -0.58 -24.66 5.28
C THR A 55 0.15 -23.34 5.02
N PRO A 56 1.49 -23.30 5.18
CA PRO A 56 2.28 -22.10 4.86
C PRO A 56 2.17 -21.64 3.41
N GLU A 57 1.89 -22.57 2.49
CA GLU A 57 1.77 -22.33 1.05
C GLU A 57 0.32 -22.00 0.65
N ALA A 58 -0.64 -22.15 1.58
CA ALA A 58 -2.05 -21.91 1.27
C ALA A 58 -2.29 -20.46 0.90
N GLN A 59 -3.08 -20.27 -0.14
CA GLN A 59 -3.48 -18.96 -0.63
C GLN A 59 -4.96 -18.73 -0.34
N CYS A 60 -5.41 -17.50 -0.55
CA CYS A 60 -6.83 -17.20 -0.45
C CYS A 60 -7.63 -17.99 -1.49
N VAL A 61 -8.70 -18.65 -1.03
CA VAL A 61 -9.55 -19.51 -1.89
C VAL A 61 -10.55 -18.72 -2.74
N GLN A 62 -10.68 -17.40 -2.51
CA GLN A 62 -11.57 -16.56 -3.32
C GLN A 62 -10.95 -16.32 -4.69
N LYS A 63 -11.75 -16.58 -5.72
CA LYS A 63 -11.37 -16.35 -7.12
C LYS A 63 -11.82 -14.94 -7.51
N ASP A 64 -10.92 -13.98 -7.37
CA ASP A 64 -11.10 -12.57 -7.73
C ASP A 64 -9.73 -11.96 -8.07
N ASP A 65 -9.71 -10.68 -8.46
CA ASP A 65 -8.47 -10.00 -8.86
C ASP A 65 -7.46 -9.82 -7.73
N MET A 66 -7.85 -10.07 -6.47
CA MET A 66 -6.91 -10.01 -5.35
C MET A 66 -5.83 -11.10 -5.44
N ALA A 67 -6.08 -12.21 -6.13
CA ALA A 67 -5.09 -13.27 -6.27
C ALA A 67 -3.79 -12.74 -6.91
N GLN A 68 -3.88 -12.02 -8.02
CA GLN A 68 -2.70 -11.44 -8.69
C GLN A 68 -1.99 -10.39 -7.84
N VAL A 69 -2.72 -9.62 -7.02
CA VAL A 69 -2.14 -8.64 -6.09
C VAL A 69 -1.34 -9.36 -4.99
N LEU A 70 -1.91 -10.40 -4.38
CA LEU A 70 -1.23 -11.18 -3.35
C LEU A 70 0.01 -11.87 -3.89
N ASP A 71 -0.05 -12.44 -5.10
CA ASP A 71 1.10 -13.10 -5.73
C ASP A 71 2.24 -12.09 -6.01
N ALA A 72 1.90 -10.92 -6.53
CA ALA A 72 2.88 -9.86 -6.74
C ALA A 72 3.52 -9.39 -5.42
N LEU A 73 2.73 -9.20 -4.36
CA LEU A 73 3.22 -8.81 -3.03
C LEU A 73 4.14 -9.88 -2.42
N ARG A 74 3.87 -11.18 -2.63
CA ARG A 74 4.74 -12.27 -2.14
C ARG A 74 6.15 -12.18 -2.70
N GLY A 75 6.27 -11.84 -3.98
CA GLY A 75 7.56 -11.74 -4.68
C GLY A 75 8.26 -10.39 -4.58
N ALA A 76 7.64 -9.40 -3.94
CA ALA A 76 8.16 -8.05 -3.89
C ALA A 76 9.16 -7.82 -2.74
N GLY A 77 10.21 -7.09 -3.03
CA GLY A 77 11.16 -6.59 -2.03
C GLY A 77 10.67 -5.35 -1.29
N ALA A 78 9.69 -4.62 -1.84
CA ALA A 78 9.06 -3.50 -1.16
C ALA A 78 7.58 -3.35 -1.51
N TRP A 79 6.79 -2.82 -0.55
CA TRP A 79 5.37 -2.54 -0.68
C TRP A 79 5.09 -1.06 -0.46
N VAL A 80 4.27 -0.47 -1.31
CA VAL A 80 3.78 0.91 -1.15
C VAL A 80 2.27 0.90 -1.06
N LEU A 81 1.72 1.53 -0.01
CA LEU A 81 0.29 1.68 0.19
C LEU A 81 -0.08 3.17 0.07
N ALA A 82 -0.86 3.53 -0.95
CA ALA A 82 -1.29 4.89 -1.20
C ALA A 82 -2.82 5.01 -1.19
N THR A 83 -3.38 5.88 -0.34
CA THR A 83 -4.83 6.02 -0.15
C THR A 83 -5.26 7.46 0.04
N PRO A 84 -6.41 7.89 -0.49
CA PRO A 84 -7.09 9.07 0.01
C PRO A 84 -7.76 8.78 1.35
N VAL A 85 -8.03 9.83 2.14
CA VAL A 85 -8.87 9.75 3.33
C VAL A 85 -10.33 9.79 2.93
N TYR A 86 -11.09 8.77 3.30
CA TYR A 86 -12.55 8.70 3.16
C TYR A 86 -13.17 8.45 4.52
N PHE A 87 -13.98 9.40 5.01
CA PHE A 87 -14.62 9.30 6.33
C PHE A 87 -13.63 8.88 7.43
N TRP A 88 -12.56 9.67 7.58
CA TRP A 88 -11.52 9.47 8.61
C TRP A 88 -10.78 8.14 8.56
N HIS A 89 -10.83 7.43 7.41
CA HIS A 89 -10.17 6.13 7.22
C HIS A 89 -9.58 6.00 5.81
N VAL A 90 -8.91 4.87 5.54
CA VAL A 90 -8.49 4.49 4.18
C VAL A 90 -9.70 4.33 3.26
N SER A 91 -9.51 4.44 1.96
CA SER A 91 -10.57 4.13 0.99
C SER A 91 -11.06 2.69 1.13
N GLY A 92 -12.33 2.43 0.80
CA GLY A 92 -12.91 1.09 0.83
C GLY A 92 -12.09 0.07 0.02
N SER A 93 -11.59 0.47 -1.16
CA SER A 93 -10.75 -0.39 -2.00
C SER A 93 -9.43 -0.77 -1.31
N MET A 94 -8.79 0.17 -0.61
CA MET A 94 -7.59 -0.12 0.18
C MET A 94 -7.92 -1.05 1.34
N LYS A 95 -9.04 -0.84 2.03
CA LYS A 95 -9.44 -1.70 3.15
C LYS A 95 -9.74 -3.12 2.70
N LEU A 96 -10.41 -3.31 1.57
CA LEU A 96 -10.67 -4.64 0.98
C LEU A 96 -9.35 -5.39 0.73
N ALA A 97 -8.34 -4.71 0.18
CA ALA A 97 -7.03 -5.33 -0.06
C ALA A 97 -6.31 -5.68 1.26
N VAL A 98 -6.26 -4.75 2.22
CA VAL A 98 -5.60 -4.96 3.52
C VAL A 98 -6.22 -6.11 4.29
N ASP A 99 -7.55 -6.26 4.30
CA ASP A 99 -8.21 -7.40 4.97
C ASP A 99 -7.81 -8.76 4.36
N ARG A 100 -7.42 -8.78 3.10
CA ARG A 100 -6.97 -9.98 2.41
C ARG A 100 -5.49 -10.32 2.66
N PHE A 101 -4.69 -9.40 3.24
CA PHE A 101 -3.31 -9.68 3.68
C PHE A 101 -3.25 -10.71 4.80
N PHE A 102 -4.38 -11.01 5.45
CA PHE A 102 -4.50 -12.16 6.35
C PHE A 102 -4.03 -13.48 5.72
N SER A 103 -4.09 -13.61 4.40
CA SER A 103 -3.60 -14.80 3.68
C SER A 103 -2.09 -14.94 3.62
N PHE A 104 -1.34 -13.99 4.18
CA PHE A 104 0.12 -14.10 4.34
C PHE A 104 0.53 -14.78 5.64
N PHE A 105 -0.43 -15.17 6.48
CA PHE A 105 -0.18 -15.89 7.72
C PHE A 105 -0.55 -17.38 7.60
N THR A 106 -0.01 -18.18 8.52
CA THR A 106 -0.40 -19.58 8.76
C THR A 106 -0.56 -19.82 10.26
N ASP A 107 -1.35 -20.83 10.65
CA ASP A 107 -1.45 -21.32 12.01
C ASP A 107 -0.81 -22.74 12.16
N GLN A 108 0.00 -23.15 11.17
CA GLN A 108 0.63 -24.46 11.09
C GLN A 108 2.17 -24.40 11.15
N PRO A 109 2.83 -25.04 12.12
CA PRO A 109 2.26 -25.66 13.33
C PRO A 109 1.83 -24.63 14.38
N GLU A 110 2.19 -23.36 14.20
CA GLU A 110 1.90 -22.24 15.06
C GLU A 110 1.63 -20.97 14.25
N TRP A 111 1.00 -20.00 14.87
CA TRP A 111 0.73 -18.70 14.22
C TRP A 111 2.03 -17.98 13.86
N ARG A 112 2.21 -17.73 12.57
CA ARG A 112 3.34 -16.95 12.05
C ARG A 112 3.05 -16.33 10.69
N LEU A 113 3.86 -15.35 10.31
CA LEU A 113 3.91 -14.85 8.95
C LEU A 113 4.55 -15.89 8.02
N ALA A 114 3.85 -16.24 6.95
CA ALA A 114 4.31 -17.19 5.93
C ALA A 114 5.00 -16.51 4.74
N LEU A 115 5.56 -15.32 4.95
CA LEU A 115 6.32 -14.57 3.95
C LEU A 115 7.82 -14.64 4.28
N PRO A 116 8.68 -14.97 3.30
CA PRO A 116 10.12 -15.00 3.54
C PRO A 116 10.70 -13.59 3.62
N GLY A 117 11.77 -13.44 4.41
CA GLY A 117 12.63 -12.26 4.45
C GLY A 117 11.99 -11.00 5.05
N VAL A 118 12.79 -9.96 5.08
CA VAL A 118 12.39 -8.59 5.41
C VAL A 118 12.22 -7.84 4.10
N ARG A 119 11.19 -7.01 4.03
CA ARG A 119 10.94 -6.12 2.89
C ARG A 119 10.89 -4.68 3.35
N ARG A 120 10.88 -3.75 2.41
CA ARG A 120 10.70 -2.35 2.72
C ARG A 120 9.25 -1.91 2.51
N GLY A 121 8.86 -0.83 3.17
CA GLY A 121 7.51 -0.30 3.06
C GLY A 121 7.47 1.21 3.05
N ALA A 122 6.52 1.78 2.29
CA ALA A 122 6.21 3.20 2.33
C ALA A 122 4.70 3.43 2.27
N VAL A 123 4.27 4.54 2.83
CA VAL A 123 2.86 4.91 2.91
C VAL A 123 2.65 6.31 2.37
N ILE A 124 1.57 6.50 1.58
CA ILE A 124 1.07 7.80 1.17
C ILE A 124 -0.39 7.93 1.58
N VAL A 125 -0.71 8.98 2.32
CA VAL A 125 -2.10 9.32 2.71
C VAL A 125 -2.39 10.75 2.32
N VAL A 126 -3.49 10.98 1.63
CA VAL A 126 -3.89 12.29 1.15
C VAL A 126 -5.27 12.67 1.67
N GLN A 127 -5.40 13.85 2.25
CA GLN A 127 -6.64 14.39 2.77
C GLN A 127 -6.99 15.73 2.14
N ALA A 128 -8.29 15.98 1.94
CA ALA A 128 -8.80 17.27 1.46
C ALA A 128 -8.77 18.35 2.55
N ASP A 129 -9.19 17.99 3.76
CA ASP A 129 -9.22 18.90 4.90
C ASP A 129 -7.81 19.25 5.39
N ALA A 130 -7.67 20.40 6.05
CA ALA A 130 -6.37 20.88 6.54
C ALA A 130 -5.92 20.25 7.87
N ASP A 131 -6.75 19.39 8.46
CA ASP A 131 -6.41 18.65 9.67
C ASP A 131 -5.29 17.65 9.42
N GLN A 132 -4.19 17.76 10.18
CA GLN A 132 -3.02 16.86 10.06
C GLN A 132 -3.19 15.57 10.87
N GLU A 133 -3.97 15.56 11.94
CA GLU A 133 -4.10 14.41 12.84
C GLU A 133 -4.68 13.18 12.13
N THR A 134 -5.70 13.39 11.30
CA THR A 134 -6.37 12.30 10.58
C THR A 134 -5.46 11.57 9.59
N PRO A 135 -4.76 12.24 8.64
CA PRO A 135 -3.88 11.54 7.73
C PRO A 135 -2.68 10.91 8.43
N ASP A 136 -2.15 11.51 9.52
CA ASP A 136 -1.07 10.91 10.31
C ASP A 136 -1.50 9.61 10.99
N ARG A 137 -2.69 9.59 11.60
CA ARG A 137 -3.26 8.38 12.21
C ARG A 137 -3.48 7.26 11.20
N ILE A 138 -3.93 7.59 10.00
CA ILE A 138 -4.13 6.62 8.93
C ILE A 138 -2.79 6.12 8.39
N ALA A 139 -1.81 7.00 8.26
CA ALA A 139 -0.46 6.62 7.85
C ALA A 139 0.19 5.68 8.88
N GLU A 140 -0.02 5.92 10.19
CA GLU A 140 0.42 5.03 11.25
C GLU A 140 -0.27 3.66 11.19
N TYR A 141 -1.59 3.61 10.95
CA TYR A 141 -2.33 2.37 10.77
C TYR A 141 -1.74 1.53 9.60
N LEU A 142 -1.48 2.15 8.44
CA LEU A 142 -0.91 1.46 7.30
C LEU A 142 0.56 1.06 7.53
N ALA A 143 1.34 1.91 8.21
CA ALA A 143 2.72 1.61 8.58
C ALA A 143 2.79 0.41 9.54
N SER A 144 1.92 0.39 10.55
CA SER A 144 1.79 -0.75 11.47
C SER A 144 1.35 -2.03 10.75
N THR A 145 0.47 -1.91 9.75
CA THR A 145 0.08 -3.04 8.90
C THR A 145 1.30 -3.58 8.13
N LEU A 146 2.12 -2.71 7.54
CA LEU A 146 3.34 -3.10 6.84
C LEU A 146 4.34 -3.77 7.81
N ALA A 147 4.57 -3.16 8.97
CA ALA A 147 5.48 -3.69 10.00
C ALA A 147 5.03 -5.07 10.50
N TYR A 148 3.71 -5.29 10.68
CA TYR A 148 3.15 -6.60 11.04
C TYR A 148 3.39 -7.67 9.97
N HIS A 149 3.64 -7.25 8.72
CA HIS A 149 4.04 -8.13 7.61
C HIS A 149 5.57 -8.15 7.40
N ASN A 150 6.33 -7.84 8.45
CA ASN A 150 7.80 -7.84 8.43
C ASN A 150 8.40 -6.86 7.41
N ALA A 151 7.78 -5.69 7.24
CA ALA A 151 8.33 -4.63 6.41
C ALA A 151 8.98 -3.54 7.28
N GLU A 152 10.21 -3.15 6.92
CA GLU A 152 10.85 -1.93 7.41
C GLU A 152 10.21 -0.72 6.74
N VAL A 153 9.47 0.08 7.50
CA VAL A 153 8.81 1.28 6.97
C VAL A 153 9.83 2.41 6.84
N VAL A 154 10.26 2.70 5.61
CA VAL A 154 11.30 3.70 5.33
C VAL A 154 10.79 5.14 5.30
N GLY A 155 9.48 5.32 5.27
CA GLY A 155 8.85 6.64 5.39
C GLY A 155 7.35 6.65 5.14
N ARG A 156 6.75 7.77 5.54
CA ARG A 156 5.33 8.05 5.43
C ARG A 156 5.15 9.46 4.90
N LEU A 157 4.30 9.65 3.91
CA LEU A 157 3.90 10.95 3.37
C LEU A 157 2.40 11.13 3.63
N ALA A 158 2.07 11.86 4.69
CA ALA A 158 0.71 12.17 5.12
C ALA A 158 0.41 13.64 4.85
N VAL A 159 -0.41 13.93 3.84
CA VAL A 159 -0.59 15.28 3.31
C VAL A 159 -2.04 15.74 3.45
N PRO A 160 -2.32 16.71 4.33
CA PRO A 160 -3.60 17.40 4.42
C PRO A 160 -3.74 18.54 3.40
N GLY A 161 -4.94 19.09 3.28
CA GLY A 161 -5.21 20.31 2.54
C GLY A 161 -5.08 20.18 1.02
N LEU A 162 -5.29 18.99 0.46
CA LEU A 162 -5.30 18.73 -0.97
C LEU A 162 -6.74 18.47 -1.47
N GLY A 163 -7.60 19.49 -1.39
CA GLY A 163 -9.03 19.39 -1.71
C GLY A 163 -9.34 19.44 -3.20
N GLY A 164 -8.57 20.19 -3.96
CA GLY A 164 -8.72 20.37 -5.41
C GLY A 164 -8.00 19.29 -6.23
N PRO A 165 -8.55 18.93 -7.40
CA PRO A 165 -7.82 18.07 -8.33
C PRO A 165 -6.56 18.79 -8.84
N GLY A 166 -5.39 18.16 -8.66
CA GLY A 166 -4.11 18.75 -9.10
C GLY A 166 -3.35 19.54 -8.04
N ASP A 167 -3.87 19.71 -6.82
CA ASP A 167 -3.17 20.45 -5.76
C ASP A 167 -1.78 19.87 -5.46
N ALA A 168 -1.64 18.53 -5.46
CA ALA A 168 -0.33 17.90 -5.29
C ALA A 168 0.61 18.19 -6.46
N ALA A 169 0.10 18.20 -7.70
CA ALA A 169 0.88 18.50 -8.89
C ALA A 169 1.36 19.96 -8.92
N ALA A 170 0.62 20.88 -8.29
CA ALA A 170 0.98 22.28 -8.15
C ALA A 170 2.01 22.54 -7.03
N ARG A 171 2.41 21.53 -6.28
CA ARG A 171 3.38 21.60 -5.18
C ARG A 171 4.63 20.75 -5.47
N PRO A 172 5.63 21.32 -6.19
CA PRO A 172 6.83 20.59 -6.59
C PRO A 172 7.60 19.95 -5.41
N GLU A 173 7.56 20.60 -4.25
CA GLU A 173 8.19 20.11 -3.03
C GLU A 173 7.59 18.79 -2.55
N LEU A 174 6.27 18.60 -2.65
CA LEU A 174 5.61 17.33 -2.30
C LEU A 174 5.94 16.23 -3.30
N LEU A 175 6.04 16.56 -4.59
CA LEU A 175 6.43 15.60 -5.61
C LEU A 175 7.87 15.15 -5.40
N GLU A 176 8.78 16.06 -5.02
CA GLU A 176 10.18 15.70 -4.74
C GLU A 176 10.31 14.88 -3.47
N GLU A 177 9.56 15.21 -2.42
CA GLU A 177 9.49 14.38 -1.20
C GLU A 177 9.01 12.96 -1.50
N ALA A 178 8.01 12.82 -2.38
CA ALA A 178 7.54 11.52 -2.84
C ALA A 178 8.60 10.77 -3.65
N ARG A 179 9.35 11.44 -4.55
CA ARG A 179 10.46 10.82 -5.29
C ARG A 179 11.57 10.35 -4.35
N GLU A 180 11.93 11.19 -3.38
CA GLU A 180 12.94 10.83 -2.38
C GLU A 180 12.52 9.59 -1.57
N LEU A 181 11.24 9.51 -1.19
CA LEU A 181 10.69 8.32 -0.54
C LEU A 181 10.80 7.08 -1.44
N GLY A 182 10.60 7.25 -2.76
CA GLY A 182 10.81 6.20 -3.75
C GLY A 182 12.27 5.73 -3.82
N ARG A 183 13.23 6.65 -3.83
CA ARG A 183 14.66 6.33 -3.81
C ARG A 183 15.07 5.59 -2.53
N LYS A 184 14.54 5.98 -1.36
CA LYS A 184 14.78 5.30 -0.07
C LYS A 184 14.32 3.84 -0.05
N LEU A 185 13.28 3.49 -0.80
CA LEU A 185 12.83 2.09 -0.90
C LEU A 185 13.88 1.17 -1.52
N THR A 186 14.85 1.70 -2.26
CA THR A 186 15.84 0.90 -3.00
C THR A 186 17.18 0.77 -2.29
N GLN A 187 17.42 1.53 -1.23
CA GLN A 187 18.67 1.55 -0.46
C GLN A 187 18.73 0.42 0.56
#